data_f423fac9eaa6cd7db7ebb8a5fbcf3458
#
_entry.id   f423fac9eaa6cd7db7ebb8a5fbcf3458
#
_cell.length_a   1.000
_cell.length_b   1.000
_cell.length_c   1.000
_cell.angle_alpha   90.00
_cell.angle_beta   90.00
_cell.angle_gamma   90.00
#
_symmetry.space_group_name_H-M   'P 1'
#
loop_
_entity.id
_entity.type
_entity.pdbx_description
1 polymer ?
#
loop_
_entity_poly.entity_id
_entity_poly.type
_entity_poly.pdbx_seq_one_letter_code
_entity_poly.pdbx_strand_id
1 'polypeptide(L)'
;RANGLEPGCPDDVFWKRITDGVKAYKQWSEGNMLEKKPEEIWPDWYLRDFAFDREKLLPITEELANLWEVTFYHRELRDGAAEMLQALKSRGYHLGVISNNASLYNVFRVLEDYGIRGFMEDVTVSSVTGYRKPHPEIFRIALRQMQAKPEMCVYVGDTVSRDIIGPKQVGFAKAVQIRSFLSEQKDV
;
A
#
# COMPACT_ATOMS: atom_id res chain seq x y z
N ARG A 1 22.22 -2.20 11.49
CA ARG A 1 23.51 -2.73 12.01
C ARG A 1 23.88 -4.04 11.30
N ALA A 2 22.95 -4.96 11.10
CA ALA A 2 23.25 -6.25 10.44
C ALA A 2 23.89 -6.12 9.05
N ASN A 3 23.61 -5.02 8.33
CA ASN A 3 24.14 -4.73 6.99
C ASN A 3 25.33 -3.75 7.02
N GLY A 4 25.99 -3.58 8.17
CA GLY A 4 27.13 -2.67 8.32
C GLY A 4 26.74 -1.18 8.20
N LEU A 5 25.48 -0.85 8.46
CA LEU A 5 24.97 0.52 8.52
C LEU A 5 24.84 0.92 9.99
N GLU A 6 25.73 1.78 10.46
CA GLU A 6 25.72 2.27 11.84
C GLU A 6 25.15 3.70 11.89
N PRO A 7 24.09 3.94 12.71
CA PRO A 7 23.45 5.25 12.81
C PRO A 7 24.36 6.34 13.38
N GLY A 8 25.39 5.98 14.14
CA GLY A 8 26.29 6.92 14.79
C GLY A 8 25.65 7.80 15.87
N CYS A 9 24.50 7.41 16.39
CA CYS A 9 23.76 8.15 17.41
C CYS A 9 23.02 7.19 18.36
N PRO A 10 22.56 7.66 19.55
CA PRO A 10 21.69 6.89 20.44
C PRO A 10 20.38 6.47 19.78
N ASP A 11 19.79 5.35 20.24
CA ASP A 11 18.59 4.76 19.65
C ASP A 11 17.35 5.68 19.71
N ASP A 12 17.18 6.46 20.75
CA ASP A 12 16.12 7.45 20.89
C ASP A 12 16.22 8.58 19.84
N VAL A 13 17.42 9.05 19.58
CA VAL A 13 17.72 10.04 18.52
C VAL A 13 17.47 9.43 17.14
N PHE A 14 17.90 8.18 16.93
CA PHE A 14 17.67 7.44 15.70
C PHE A 14 16.19 7.33 15.38
N TRP A 15 15.39 6.83 16.34
CA TRP A 15 13.95 6.66 16.17
C TRP A 15 13.21 7.98 15.99
N LYS A 16 13.63 9.03 16.70
CA LYS A 16 13.06 10.37 16.50
C LYS A 16 13.24 10.85 15.06
N ARG A 17 14.45 10.78 14.52
CA ARG A 17 14.76 11.22 13.15
C ARG A 17 13.95 10.41 12.10
N ILE A 18 13.90 9.08 12.24
CA ILE A 18 13.08 8.24 11.36
C ILE A 18 11.62 8.68 11.43
N THR A 19 11.06 8.84 12.63
CA THR A 19 9.66 9.24 12.81
C THR A 19 9.35 10.59 12.16
N ASP A 20 10.27 11.54 12.28
CA ASP A 20 10.13 12.86 11.64
C ASP A 20 10.18 12.73 10.10
N GLY A 21 11.06 11.89 9.57
CA GLY A 21 11.13 11.55 8.14
C GLY A 21 9.87 10.87 7.62
N VAL A 22 9.34 9.91 8.37
CA VAL A 22 8.06 9.22 8.06
C VAL A 22 6.91 10.21 7.99
N LYS A 23 6.80 11.12 8.97
CA LYS A 23 5.75 12.16 8.98
C LYS A 23 5.87 13.09 7.76
N ALA A 24 7.08 13.53 7.44
CA ALA A 24 7.32 14.40 6.30
C ALA A 24 6.96 13.72 4.97
N TYR A 25 7.37 12.45 4.79
CA TYR A 25 7.01 11.67 3.62
C TYR A 25 5.49 11.46 3.52
N LYS A 26 4.84 11.10 4.62
CA LYS A 26 3.39 10.90 4.65
C LYS A 26 2.64 12.16 4.23
N GLN A 27 3.03 13.31 4.78
CA GLN A 27 2.44 14.61 4.40
C GLN A 27 2.60 14.89 2.91
N TRP A 28 3.80 14.65 2.37
CA TRP A 28 4.07 14.84 0.95
C TRP A 28 3.25 13.88 0.08
N SER A 29 3.27 12.59 0.40
CA SER A 29 2.62 11.54 -0.41
C SER A 29 1.10 11.65 -0.41
N GLU A 30 0.49 11.97 0.73
CA GLU A 30 -0.96 12.19 0.84
C GLU A 30 -1.39 13.49 0.16
N GLY A 31 -0.61 14.58 0.34
CA GLY A 31 -0.91 15.87 -0.27
C GLY A 31 -0.81 15.87 -1.81
N ASN A 32 0.07 15.04 -2.36
CA ASN A 32 0.26 14.94 -3.81
C ASN A 32 -0.46 13.73 -4.43
N MET A 33 -0.97 12.82 -3.62
CA MET A 33 -1.54 11.52 -4.04
C MET A 33 -0.53 10.69 -4.87
N LEU A 34 0.76 10.81 -4.54
CA LEU A 34 1.87 10.12 -5.22
C LEU A 34 2.59 9.19 -4.25
N GLU A 35 3.18 8.14 -4.80
CA GLU A 35 4.02 7.20 -4.06
C GLU A 35 5.40 7.13 -4.69
N LYS A 36 6.42 7.02 -3.84
CA LYS A 36 7.79 6.73 -4.25
C LYS A 36 8.13 5.28 -3.98
N LYS A 37 9.19 4.81 -4.61
CA LYS A 37 9.74 3.49 -4.36
C LYS A 37 10.54 3.47 -3.04
N PRO A 38 10.70 2.32 -2.39
CA PRO A 38 11.52 2.19 -1.19
C PRO A 38 12.93 2.76 -1.35
N GLU A 39 13.53 2.63 -2.54
CA GLU A 39 14.86 3.13 -2.89
C GLU A 39 14.98 4.66 -2.86
N GLU A 40 13.85 5.37 -2.91
CA GLU A 40 13.75 6.82 -2.75
C GLU A 40 13.28 7.19 -1.33
N ILE A 41 12.32 6.42 -0.78
CA ILE A 41 11.70 6.73 0.52
C ILE A 41 12.74 6.60 1.65
N TRP A 42 13.48 5.48 1.68
CA TRP A 42 14.41 5.23 2.77
C TRP A 42 15.58 6.21 2.80
N PRO A 43 16.36 6.41 1.72
CA PRO A 43 17.49 7.33 1.78
C PRO A 43 17.09 8.80 1.83
N ASP A 44 16.04 9.20 1.11
CA ASP A 44 15.76 10.63 0.89
C ASP A 44 14.74 11.20 1.89
N TRP A 45 14.04 10.33 2.65
CA TRP A 45 13.03 10.75 3.63
C TRP A 45 13.27 10.17 5.01
N TYR A 46 13.25 8.84 5.19
CA TYR A 46 13.29 8.22 6.50
C TYR A 46 14.68 8.31 7.14
N LEU A 47 15.71 8.14 6.34
CA LEU A 47 17.12 8.14 6.75
C LEU A 47 17.89 9.36 6.25
N ARG A 48 17.24 10.40 5.78
CA ARG A 48 17.86 11.60 5.18
C ARG A 48 18.85 12.32 6.09
N ASP A 49 18.66 12.21 7.40
CA ASP A 49 19.51 12.86 8.41
C ASP A 49 20.71 11.98 8.83
N PHE A 50 20.95 10.88 8.09
CA PHE A 50 22.05 9.96 8.33
C PHE A 50 22.95 9.85 7.09
N ALA A 51 24.26 9.81 7.34
CA ALA A 51 25.25 9.64 6.29
C ALA A 51 25.48 8.16 5.96
N PHE A 52 24.39 7.42 5.67
CA PHE A 52 24.52 6.03 5.27
C PHE A 52 25.07 5.89 3.85
N ASP A 53 25.90 4.86 3.68
CA ASP A 53 26.39 4.46 2.37
C ASP A 53 25.19 3.97 1.51
N ARG A 54 24.90 4.70 0.44
CA ARG A 54 23.78 4.38 -0.45
C ARG A 54 23.96 3.04 -1.17
N GLU A 55 25.18 2.65 -1.49
CA GLU A 55 25.41 1.36 -2.17
C GLU A 55 25.05 0.18 -1.28
N LYS A 56 25.20 0.33 0.04
CA LYS A 56 24.78 -0.66 1.03
C LYS A 56 23.29 -0.55 1.39
N LEU A 57 22.73 0.65 1.33
CA LEU A 57 21.35 0.90 1.72
C LEU A 57 20.36 0.46 0.64
N LEU A 58 20.58 0.85 -0.61
CA LEU A 58 19.63 0.64 -1.72
C LEU A 58 19.19 -0.84 -1.88
N PRO A 59 20.10 -1.85 -1.81
CA PRO A 59 19.69 -3.24 -1.99
C PRO A 59 18.73 -3.79 -0.93
N ILE A 60 18.63 -3.12 0.24
CA ILE A 60 17.80 -3.60 1.36
C ILE A 60 16.55 -2.75 1.60
N THR A 61 16.31 -1.72 0.80
CA THR A 61 15.21 -0.75 1.04
C THR A 61 13.83 -1.39 0.95
N GLU A 62 13.62 -2.31 0.03
CA GLU A 62 12.35 -3.03 -0.07
C GLU A 62 12.11 -3.93 1.15
N GLU A 63 13.17 -4.60 1.64
CA GLU A 63 13.07 -5.41 2.86
C GLU A 63 12.84 -4.54 4.10
N LEU A 64 13.47 -3.36 4.17
CA LEU A 64 13.19 -2.37 5.23
C LEU A 64 11.73 -1.89 5.17
N ALA A 65 11.20 -1.64 3.97
CA ALA A 65 9.82 -1.25 3.80
C ALA A 65 8.85 -2.36 4.25
N ASN A 66 9.12 -3.62 3.87
CA ASN A 66 8.35 -4.75 4.35
C ASN A 66 8.45 -4.93 5.87
N LEU A 67 9.66 -4.83 6.43
CA LEU A 67 9.88 -4.93 7.88
C LEU A 67 9.12 -3.85 8.65
N TRP A 68 9.09 -2.61 8.11
CA TRP A 68 8.29 -1.52 8.67
C TRP A 68 6.81 -1.89 8.73
N GLU A 69 6.26 -2.40 7.63
CA GLU A 69 4.85 -2.77 7.52
C GLU A 69 4.47 -3.89 8.51
N VAL A 70 5.29 -4.94 8.65
CA VAL A 70 4.98 -6.05 9.56
C VAL A 70 5.26 -5.71 11.03
N THR A 71 6.12 -4.73 11.31
CA THR A 71 6.45 -4.31 12.69
C THR A 71 5.39 -3.37 13.26
N PHE A 72 4.90 -2.43 12.45
CA PHE A 72 4.02 -1.37 12.94
C PHE A 72 2.55 -1.56 12.60
N TYR A 73 2.22 -2.49 11.71
CA TYR A 73 0.83 -2.76 11.31
C TYR A 73 0.49 -4.23 11.49
N HIS A 74 -0.27 -4.52 12.53
CA HIS A 74 -0.89 -5.84 12.71
C HIS A 74 -2.11 -5.93 11.78
N ARG A 75 -2.02 -6.81 10.81
CA ARG A 75 -3.12 -7.07 9.88
C ARG A 75 -3.62 -8.49 10.09
N GLU A 76 -4.93 -8.64 10.01
CA GLU A 76 -5.59 -9.94 10.04
C GLU A 76 -6.60 -10.01 8.89
N LEU A 77 -6.75 -11.21 8.33
CA LEU A 77 -7.79 -11.45 7.35
C LEU A 77 -9.15 -11.38 8.06
N ARG A 78 -10.08 -10.64 7.49
CA ARG A 78 -11.44 -10.56 8.03
C ARG A 78 -12.14 -11.90 7.94
N ASP A 79 -12.96 -12.22 8.94
CA ASP A 79 -13.81 -13.42 8.93
C ASP A 79 -14.67 -13.47 7.67
N GLY A 80 -14.71 -14.64 7.04
CA GLY A 80 -15.47 -14.87 5.82
C GLY A 80 -14.87 -14.28 4.54
N ALA A 81 -13.69 -13.62 4.60
CA ALA A 81 -13.10 -13.00 3.41
C ALA A 81 -12.66 -14.03 2.37
N ALA A 82 -12.01 -15.11 2.80
CA ALA A 82 -11.57 -16.16 1.87
C ALA A 82 -12.76 -16.87 1.21
N GLU A 83 -13.80 -17.20 1.98
CA GLU A 83 -15.04 -17.81 1.49
C GLU A 83 -15.76 -16.90 0.51
N MET A 84 -15.82 -15.60 0.80
CA MET A 84 -16.41 -14.61 -0.11
C MET A 84 -15.63 -14.55 -1.43
N LEU A 85 -14.30 -14.49 -1.39
CA LEU A 85 -13.45 -14.47 -2.59
C LEU A 85 -13.63 -15.75 -3.42
N GLN A 86 -13.66 -16.92 -2.77
CA GLN A 86 -13.95 -18.19 -3.41
C GLN A 86 -15.33 -18.20 -4.09
N ALA A 87 -16.35 -17.69 -3.40
CA ALA A 87 -17.70 -17.60 -3.94
C ALA A 87 -17.80 -16.66 -5.13
N LEU A 88 -17.06 -15.55 -5.13
CA LEU A 88 -17.00 -14.63 -6.27
C LEU A 88 -16.30 -15.28 -7.47
N LYS A 89 -15.16 -15.95 -7.26
CA LYS A 89 -14.46 -16.68 -8.33
C LYS A 89 -15.33 -17.77 -8.95
N SER A 90 -16.03 -18.57 -8.13
CA SER A 90 -16.93 -19.63 -8.63
C SER A 90 -18.15 -19.11 -9.41
N ARG A 91 -18.49 -17.83 -9.24
CA ARG A 91 -19.51 -17.13 -10.04
C ARG A 91 -18.95 -16.46 -11.30
N GLY A 92 -17.66 -16.65 -11.59
CA GLY A 92 -17.01 -16.09 -12.77
C GLY A 92 -16.56 -14.64 -12.66
N TYR A 93 -16.50 -14.06 -11.43
CA TYR A 93 -15.95 -12.72 -11.26
C TYR A 93 -14.42 -12.72 -11.38
N HIS A 94 -13.90 -11.68 -12.02
CA HIS A 94 -12.48 -11.35 -12.06
C HIS A 94 -12.14 -10.49 -10.85
N LEU A 95 -11.09 -10.85 -10.12
CA LEU A 95 -10.73 -10.19 -8.86
C LEU A 95 -9.34 -9.56 -8.97
N GLY A 96 -9.23 -8.33 -8.47
CA GLY A 96 -7.95 -7.61 -8.38
C GLY A 96 -7.84 -6.82 -7.08
N VAL A 97 -6.60 -6.44 -6.75
CA VAL A 97 -6.27 -5.61 -5.58
C VAL A 97 -5.66 -4.30 -6.03
N ILE A 98 -6.08 -3.19 -5.42
CA ILE A 98 -5.41 -1.88 -5.53
C ILE A 98 -4.98 -1.44 -4.14
N SER A 99 -3.67 -1.40 -3.88
CA SER A 99 -3.10 -1.12 -2.57
C SER A 99 -2.26 0.15 -2.54
N ASN A 100 -2.51 1.03 -1.57
CA ASN A 100 -1.57 2.07 -1.18
C ASN A 100 -0.55 1.45 -0.21
N ASN A 101 0.59 1.05 -0.72
CA ASN A 101 1.67 0.47 0.08
C ASN A 101 3.02 0.83 -0.53
N ALA A 102 3.96 1.26 0.30
CA ALA A 102 5.33 1.56 -0.12
C ALA A 102 6.15 0.29 -0.40
N SER A 103 5.75 -0.86 0.16
CA SER A 103 6.40 -2.15 -0.07
C SER A 103 5.58 -3.03 -1.01
N LEU A 104 6.16 -3.39 -2.14
CA LEU A 104 5.62 -4.41 -3.04
C LEU A 104 5.66 -5.79 -2.37
N TYR A 105 6.77 -6.14 -1.72
CA TYR A 105 6.95 -7.44 -1.05
C TYR A 105 5.92 -7.67 0.04
N ASN A 106 5.61 -6.65 0.83
CA ASN A 106 4.60 -6.77 1.88
C ASN A 106 3.23 -7.14 1.32
N VAL A 107 2.79 -6.49 0.24
CA VAL A 107 1.47 -6.77 -0.35
C VAL A 107 1.37 -8.21 -0.81
N PHE A 108 2.37 -8.72 -1.52
CA PHE A 108 2.38 -10.09 -2.03
C PHE A 108 2.49 -11.12 -0.90
N ARG A 109 3.40 -10.90 0.07
CA ARG A 109 3.55 -11.79 1.24
C ARG A 109 2.26 -11.90 2.04
N VAL A 110 1.60 -10.78 2.32
CA VAL A 110 0.31 -10.79 3.05
C VAL A 110 -0.78 -11.55 2.31
N LEU A 111 -0.88 -11.39 0.99
CA LEU A 111 -1.85 -12.14 0.19
C LEU A 111 -1.54 -13.64 0.17
N GLU A 112 -0.27 -14.02 0.15
CA GLU A 112 0.19 -15.41 0.21
C GLU A 112 -0.03 -16.02 1.59
N ASP A 113 0.36 -15.33 2.66
CA ASP A 113 0.19 -15.77 4.05
C ASP A 113 -1.29 -16.00 4.41
N TYR A 114 -2.18 -15.20 3.83
CA TYR A 114 -3.63 -15.38 3.98
C TYR A 114 -4.22 -16.44 3.04
N GLY A 115 -3.43 -17.04 2.16
CA GLY A 115 -3.90 -18.02 1.18
C GLY A 115 -4.86 -17.47 0.13
N ILE A 116 -4.91 -16.16 -0.07
CA ILE A 116 -5.85 -15.49 -0.98
C ILE A 116 -5.20 -14.95 -2.25
N ARG A 117 -3.87 -15.04 -2.39
CA ARG A 117 -3.14 -14.55 -3.58
C ARG A 117 -3.66 -15.20 -4.87
N GLY A 118 -3.98 -16.48 -4.84
CA GLY A 118 -4.47 -17.25 -6.00
C GLY A 118 -5.83 -16.81 -6.53
N PHE A 119 -6.60 -16.04 -5.77
CA PHE A 119 -7.87 -15.47 -6.26
C PHE A 119 -7.64 -14.22 -7.13
N MET A 120 -6.51 -13.52 -6.97
CA MET A 120 -6.25 -12.22 -7.58
C MET A 120 -5.57 -12.37 -8.94
N GLU A 121 -6.20 -11.85 -9.98
CA GLU A 121 -5.66 -11.80 -11.35
C GLU A 121 -4.70 -10.61 -11.51
N ASP A 122 -4.95 -9.53 -10.79
CA ASP A 122 -4.10 -8.35 -10.76
C ASP A 122 -3.84 -7.86 -9.32
N VAL A 123 -2.65 -7.33 -9.09
CA VAL A 123 -2.25 -6.65 -7.85
C VAL A 123 -1.55 -5.36 -8.20
N THR A 124 -2.31 -4.27 -8.21
CA THR A 124 -1.82 -2.93 -8.48
C THR A 124 -1.38 -2.25 -7.17
N VAL A 125 -0.10 -1.89 -7.06
CA VAL A 125 0.50 -1.29 -5.85
C VAL A 125 1.01 0.11 -6.14
N SER A 126 0.78 1.05 -5.22
CA SER A 126 1.16 2.45 -5.40
C SER A 126 2.66 2.66 -5.57
N SER A 127 3.52 1.90 -4.87
CA SER A 127 4.98 1.97 -5.02
C SER A 127 5.47 1.59 -6.42
N VAL A 128 4.69 0.81 -7.17
CA VAL A 128 5.00 0.43 -8.56
C VAL A 128 4.46 1.44 -9.55
N THR A 129 3.22 1.90 -9.32
CA THR A 129 2.53 2.81 -10.25
C THR A 129 2.94 4.27 -10.10
N GLY A 130 3.48 4.65 -8.94
CA GLY A 130 3.75 6.04 -8.58
C GLY A 130 2.53 6.82 -8.09
N TYR A 131 1.33 6.25 -8.16
CA TYR A 131 0.06 6.90 -7.78
C TYR A 131 -0.57 6.23 -6.57
N ARG A 132 -1.13 7.04 -5.67
CA ARG A 132 -1.87 6.59 -4.48
C ARG A 132 -3.36 6.84 -4.66
N LYS A 133 -4.22 5.93 -4.20
CA LYS A 133 -5.65 6.23 -4.04
C LYS A 133 -5.82 7.47 -3.15
N PRO A 134 -6.67 8.43 -3.52
CA PRO A 134 -7.71 8.39 -4.56
C PRO A 134 -7.27 8.89 -5.95
N HIS A 135 -5.98 9.04 -6.25
CA HIS A 135 -5.56 9.50 -7.59
C HIS A 135 -6.16 8.60 -8.69
N PRO A 136 -6.82 9.17 -9.73
CA PRO A 136 -7.56 8.37 -10.71
C PRO A 136 -6.66 7.43 -11.53
N GLU A 137 -5.38 7.76 -11.71
CA GLU A 137 -4.48 6.92 -12.53
C GLU A 137 -4.22 5.54 -11.94
N ILE A 138 -4.20 5.37 -10.61
CA ILE A 138 -4.00 4.02 -10.03
C ILE A 138 -5.15 3.09 -10.41
N PHE A 139 -6.39 3.60 -10.44
CA PHE A 139 -7.58 2.83 -10.87
C PHE A 139 -7.56 2.56 -12.37
N ARG A 140 -7.16 3.55 -13.19
CA ARG A 140 -7.04 3.37 -14.65
C ARG A 140 -5.97 2.34 -15.01
N ILE A 141 -4.86 2.31 -14.28
CA ILE A 141 -3.80 1.29 -14.44
C ILE A 141 -4.38 -0.10 -14.16
N ALA A 142 -5.03 -0.29 -13.01
CA ALA A 142 -5.65 -1.56 -12.66
C ALA A 142 -6.70 -2.01 -13.70
N LEU A 143 -7.56 -1.11 -14.15
CA LEU A 143 -8.55 -1.41 -15.19
C LEU A 143 -7.90 -1.85 -16.51
N ARG A 144 -6.80 -1.20 -16.93
CA ARG A 144 -6.06 -1.59 -18.14
C ARG A 144 -5.41 -2.97 -17.99
N GLN A 145 -4.79 -3.25 -16.84
CA GLN A 145 -4.17 -4.56 -16.56
C GLN A 145 -5.18 -5.69 -16.58
N MET A 146 -6.36 -5.45 -16.02
CA MET A 146 -7.47 -6.41 -16.03
C MET A 146 -8.32 -6.39 -17.30
N GLN A 147 -8.00 -5.52 -18.27
CA GLN A 147 -8.81 -5.31 -19.50
C GLN A 147 -10.30 -5.07 -19.18
N ALA A 148 -10.57 -4.39 -18.07
CA ALA A 148 -11.91 -4.20 -17.54
C ALA A 148 -12.46 -2.80 -17.87
N LYS A 149 -13.76 -2.73 -18.12
CA LYS A 149 -14.47 -1.47 -18.27
C LYS A 149 -14.98 -1.00 -16.90
N PRO A 150 -14.78 0.26 -16.52
CA PRO A 150 -15.13 0.73 -15.17
C PRO A 150 -16.62 0.54 -14.83
N GLU A 151 -17.51 0.76 -15.79
CA GLU A 151 -18.95 0.58 -15.65
C GLU A 151 -19.39 -0.88 -15.38
N MET A 152 -18.48 -1.83 -15.55
CA MET A 152 -18.69 -3.26 -15.22
C MET A 152 -18.00 -3.65 -13.91
N CYS A 153 -17.36 -2.72 -13.23
CA CYS A 153 -16.56 -3.00 -12.05
C CYS A 153 -17.22 -2.49 -10.77
N VAL A 154 -17.02 -3.24 -9.69
CA VAL A 154 -17.35 -2.85 -8.32
C VAL A 154 -16.08 -2.71 -7.53
N TYR A 155 -15.91 -1.61 -6.82
CA TYR A 155 -14.81 -1.41 -5.88
C TYR A 155 -15.29 -1.64 -4.45
N VAL A 156 -14.47 -2.30 -3.65
CA VAL A 156 -14.75 -2.55 -2.22
C VAL A 156 -13.59 -2.05 -1.39
N GLY A 157 -13.85 -1.23 -0.40
CA GLY A 157 -12.83 -0.71 0.50
C GLY A 157 -13.43 -0.08 1.75
N ASP A 158 -12.59 0.45 2.64
CA ASP A 158 -13.02 0.95 3.94
C ASP A 158 -12.94 2.46 4.11
N THR A 159 -12.13 3.15 3.30
CA THR A 159 -11.86 4.58 3.43
C THR A 159 -12.64 5.39 2.40
N VAL A 160 -13.55 6.26 2.84
CA VAL A 160 -14.44 7.03 1.93
C VAL A 160 -13.66 7.83 0.89
N SER A 161 -12.67 8.62 1.33
CA SER A 161 -11.87 9.46 0.44
C SER A 161 -11.14 8.65 -0.65
N ARG A 162 -10.56 7.52 -0.29
CA ARG A 162 -9.73 6.69 -1.17
C ARG A 162 -10.54 5.66 -1.97
N ASP A 163 -11.47 4.98 -1.29
CA ASP A 163 -12.07 3.74 -1.80
C ASP A 163 -13.49 3.93 -2.32
N ILE A 164 -14.12 5.08 -2.02
CA ILE A 164 -15.44 5.42 -2.54
C ILE A 164 -15.35 6.57 -3.56
N ILE A 165 -14.70 7.67 -3.20
CA ILE A 165 -14.58 8.83 -4.10
C ILE A 165 -13.72 8.51 -5.31
N GLY A 166 -12.53 7.90 -5.10
CA GLY A 166 -11.59 7.59 -6.17
C GLY A 166 -12.20 6.72 -7.29
N PRO A 167 -12.79 5.55 -7.00
CA PRO A 167 -13.44 4.72 -8.02
C PRO A 167 -14.60 5.43 -8.73
N LYS A 168 -15.41 6.21 -8.00
CA LYS A 168 -16.51 6.97 -8.61
C LYS A 168 -16.01 7.98 -9.66
N GLN A 169 -14.89 8.65 -9.40
CA GLN A 169 -14.29 9.60 -10.35
C GLN A 169 -13.84 8.94 -11.66
N VAL A 170 -13.56 7.63 -11.63
CA VAL A 170 -13.12 6.85 -12.79
C VAL A 170 -14.28 6.14 -13.49
N GLY A 171 -15.50 6.17 -12.91
CA GLY A 171 -16.69 5.62 -13.51
C GLY A 171 -17.00 4.16 -13.13
N PHE A 172 -16.48 3.65 -12.01
CA PHE A 172 -16.88 2.34 -11.50
C PHE A 172 -18.39 2.29 -11.28
N ALA A 173 -19.03 1.16 -11.64
CA ALA A 173 -20.48 0.97 -11.49
C ALA A 173 -20.94 1.14 -10.05
N LYS A 174 -20.14 0.65 -9.10
CA LYS A 174 -20.41 0.80 -7.66
C LYS A 174 -19.10 0.91 -6.88
N ALA A 175 -19.18 1.63 -5.77
CA ALA A 175 -18.18 1.58 -4.70
C ALA A 175 -18.90 1.19 -3.40
N VAL A 176 -18.41 0.14 -2.75
CA VAL A 176 -18.98 -0.44 -1.53
C VAL A 176 -18.05 -0.17 -0.37
N GLN A 177 -18.54 0.56 0.63
CA GLN A 177 -17.79 0.76 1.86
C GLN A 177 -18.02 -0.41 2.82
N ILE A 178 -16.94 -1.02 3.28
CA ILE A 178 -16.95 -1.96 4.40
C ILE A 178 -16.55 -1.23 5.67
N ARG A 179 -17.19 -1.55 6.78
CA ARG A 179 -16.84 -0.94 8.07
C ARG A 179 -15.46 -1.39 8.52
N SER A 180 -14.66 -0.42 8.98
CA SER A 180 -13.37 -0.64 9.61
C SER A 180 -13.27 0.26 10.83
N PHE A 181 -12.74 -0.27 11.94
CA PHE A 181 -12.48 0.54 13.13
C PHE A 181 -11.41 1.62 12.89
N LEU A 182 -10.61 1.50 11.83
CA LEU A 182 -9.64 2.51 11.45
C LEU A 182 -10.27 3.68 10.67
N SER A 183 -11.39 3.45 9.97
CA SER A 183 -12.06 4.48 9.18
C SER A 183 -13.02 5.35 10.00
N GLU A 184 -13.50 4.87 11.15
CA GLU A 184 -14.42 5.63 12.02
C GLU A 184 -13.81 6.91 12.62
N GLN A 185 -12.49 7.05 12.59
CA GLN A 185 -11.79 8.22 13.17
C GLN A 185 -11.32 9.27 12.15
N LYS A 186 -11.34 8.99 10.86
CA LYS A 186 -10.68 9.85 9.85
C LYS A 186 -11.49 10.21 8.62
N ASP A 187 -12.58 9.53 8.31
CA ASP A 187 -13.36 9.68 7.09
C ASP A 187 -14.87 9.67 7.37
N VAL A 188 -15.32 10.59 8.21
CA VAL A 188 -16.75 10.89 8.36
C VAL A 188 -17.08 12.10 7.51
#